data_498709827133c1796aebbfb14ae081f2
#
_entry.id   498709827133c1796aebbfb14ae081f2
#
_cell.length_a   1.000
_cell.length_b   1.000
_cell.length_c   1.000
_cell.angle_alpha   90.00
_cell.angle_beta   90.00
_cell.angle_gamma   90.00
#
_symmetry.space_group_name_H-M   'P 1'
#
loop_
_entity.id
_entity.type
_entity.pdbx_description
1 polymer ?
#
loop_
_entity_poly.entity_id
_entity_poly.type
_entity_poly.pdbx_seq_one_letter_code
_entity_poly.pdbx_strand_id
1 'polypeptide(L)'
;DREIIRLYRAGSYRIYDREGFSLSLVAYTDKVEGLTIKGAKYEVEDCLLTNAFPLGISNVVKGFDGQDRKYAEISFKSGYLLSVQSKMVTDF
;
A
#
# COMPACT_ATOMS: atom_id res chain seq x y z
N ASP A 1 -11.94 9.46 11.00
CA ASP A 1 -10.48 9.56 10.97
C ASP A 1 -9.98 9.84 9.59
N ARG A 2 -8.91 10.58 9.52
CA ARG A 2 -8.34 10.99 8.24
C ARG A 2 -7.23 10.07 7.77
N GLU A 3 -6.68 9.27 8.68
CA GLU A 3 -5.58 8.38 8.34
C GLU A 3 -5.71 7.08 9.09
N ILE A 4 -5.35 6.01 8.40
CA ILE A 4 -5.26 4.68 8.99
C ILE A 4 -3.86 4.19 8.71
N ILE A 5 -3.09 3.97 9.78
CA ILE A 5 -1.70 3.55 9.67
C ILE A 5 -1.60 2.15 10.25
N ARG A 6 -0.99 1.24 9.49
CA ARG A 6 -0.78 -0.14 9.93
C ARG A 6 0.65 -0.54 9.70
N LEU A 7 1.19 -1.33 10.61
CA LEU A 7 2.54 -1.85 10.52
C LEU A 7 2.48 -3.33 10.18
N TYR A 8 3.27 -3.76 9.21
CA TYR A 8 3.32 -5.13 8.76
C TYR A 8 4.75 -5.65 8.83
N ARG A 9 4.90 -6.91 9.26
CA ARG A 9 6.14 -7.64 9.10
C ARG A 9 6.09 -8.43 7.81
N ALA A 10 7.25 -8.99 7.38
CA ALA A 10 7.32 -9.73 6.11
C ALA A 10 6.22 -10.78 6.01
N GLY A 11 5.62 -10.88 4.85
CA GLY A 11 4.49 -11.76 4.60
C GLY A 11 3.62 -11.25 3.49
N SER A 12 2.38 -11.72 3.45
CA SER A 12 1.41 -11.36 2.42
C SER A 12 0.14 -10.86 3.08
N TYR A 13 -0.41 -9.79 2.54
CA TYR A 13 -1.55 -9.11 3.14
C TYR A 13 -2.50 -8.56 2.08
N ARG A 14 -3.75 -8.34 2.49
CA ARG A 14 -4.74 -7.64 1.69
C ARG A 14 -5.01 -6.29 2.33
N ILE A 15 -5.02 -5.25 1.51
CA ILE A 15 -5.40 -3.92 1.95
C ILE A 15 -6.70 -3.58 1.24
N TYR A 16 -7.77 -3.48 2.01
CA TYR A 16 -9.09 -3.24 1.44
C TYR A 16 -9.27 -1.76 1.11
N ASP A 17 -9.97 -1.54 0.00
CA ASP A 17 -10.29 -0.20 -0.43
C ASP A 17 -11.14 0.51 0.61
N ARG A 18 -10.88 1.79 0.73
CA ARG A 18 -11.68 2.67 1.55
C ARG A 18 -12.03 3.84 0.67
N GLU A 19 -13.31 3.98 0.37
CA GLU A 19 -13.75 4.98 -0.59
C GLU A 19 -13.27 6.37 -0.20
N GLY A 20 -12.66 7.06 -1.16
CA GLY A 20 -12.14 8.40 -0.92
C GLY A 20 -10.78 8.43 -0.25
N PHE A 21 -10.13 7.26 -0.06
CA PHE A 21 -8.82 7.20 0.58
C PHE A 21 -7.75 6.83 -0.44
N SER A 22 -6.59 7.42 -0.27
CA SER A 22 -5.38 7.02 -0.99
C SER A 22 -4.65 5.95 -0.19
N LEU A 23 -3.65 5.34 -0.81
CA LEU A 23 -2.80 4.35 -0.16
C LEU A 23 -1.36 4.72 -0.38
N SER A 24 -0.58 4.77 0.68
CA SER A 24 0.87 4.94 0.60
C SER A 24 1.55 3.81 1.35
N LEU A 25 2.67 3.36 0.85
CA LEU A 25 3.49 2.35 1.51
C LEU A 25 4.85 2.95 1.81
N VAL A 26 5.30 2.79 3.04
CA VAL A 26 6.55 3.39 3.50
C VAL A 26 7.35 2.32 4.23
N ALA A 27 8.65 2.23 3.93
CA ALA A 27 9.51 1.32 4.67
C ALA A 27 9.70 1.87 6.09
N TYR A 28 9.32 1.09 7.09
CA TYR A 28 9.56 1.47 8.47
C TYR A 28 11.02 1.23 8.87
N THR A 29 11.58 0.12 8.39
CA THR A 29 13.00 -0.18 8.53
C THR A 29 13.76 0.52 7.40
N ASP A 30 15.09 0.44 7.42
CA ASP A 30 15.90 1.08 6.39
C ASP A 30 15.46 0.66 5.00
N LYS A 31 15.09 -0.61 4.86
CA LYS A 31 14.65 -1.14 3.57
C LYS A 31 13.60 -2.23 3.77
N VAL A 32 12.80 -2.41 2.74
CA VAL A 32 11.86 -3.51 2.59
C VAL A 32 12.19 -4.18 1.26
N GLU A 33 12.47 -5.48 1.29
CA GLU A 33 12.90 -6.21 0.10
C GLU A 33 11.79 -7.09 -0.44
N GLY A 34 11.78 -7.23 -1.76
CA GLY A 34 10.85 -8.13 -2.42
C GLY A 34 9.40 -7.67 -2.40
N LEU A 35 9.19 -6.36 -2.40
CA LEU A 35 7.83 -5.81 -2.32
C LEU A 35 7.11 -5.98 -3.65
N THR A 36 5.94 -6.61 -3.58
CA THR A 36 5.04 -6.77 -4.73
C THR A 36 3.69 -6.19 -4.35
N ILE A 37 3.15 -5.38 -5.24
CA ILE A 37 1.83 -4.77 -5.08
C ILE A 37 1.00 -5.10 -6.30
N LYS A 38 -0.16 -5.70 -6.08
CA LYS A 38 -1.13 -5.99 -7.12
C LYS A 38 -2.49 -5.46 -6.71
N GLY A 39 -3.31 -5.07 -7.67
CA GLY A 39 -4.65 -4.56 -7.38
C GLY A 39 -4.67 -3.11 -6.95
N ALA A 40 -3.62 -2.35 -7.25
CA ALA A 40 -3.56 -0.92 -7.02
C ALA A 40 -3.32 -0.21 -8.34
N LYS A 41 -3.48 1.09 -8.35
CA LYS A 41 -3.29 1.88 -9.57
C LYS A 41 -1.86 1.75 -10.08
N TYR A 42 -0.89 1.78 -9.20
CA TYR A 42 0.52 1.59 -9.55
C TYR A 42 0.99 0.29 -8.93
N GLU A 43 1.33 -0.67 -9.77
CA GLU A 43 1.78 -2.00 -9.33
C GLU A 43 3.27 -2.12 -9.47
N VAL A 44 3.88 -2.86 -8.57
CA VAL A 44 5.30 -3.17 -8.63
C VAL A 44 5.49 -4.64 -8.32
N GLU A 45 6.64 -5.18 -8.74
CA GLU A 45 6.94 -6.58 -8.53
C GLU A 45 8.39 -6.71 -8.07
N ASP A 46 8.59 -7.41 -6.96
CA ASP A 46 9.90 -7.72 -6.39
C ASP A 46 10.77 -6.47 -6.26
N CYS A 47 10.22 -5.43 -5.69
CA CYS A 47 10.83 -4.11 -5.65
C CYS A 47 11.54 -3.87 -4.32
N LEU A 48 12.61 -3.09 -4.35
CA LEU A 48 13.27 -2.63 -3.14
C LEU A 48 12.70 -1.27 -2.75
N LEU A 49 12.21 -1.17 -1.54
CA LEU A 49 11.71 0.09 -0.99
C LEU A 49 12.64 0.54 0.12
N THR A 50 13.07 1.78 0.08
CA THR A 50 13.87 2.35 1.18
C THR A 50 13.03 3.41 1.89
N ASN A 51 13.44 3.75 3.12
CA ASN A 51 12.68 4.72 3.89
C ASN A 51 12.87 6.15 3.40
N ALA A 52 13.77 6.36 2.43
CA ALA A 52 13.97 7.68 1.83
C ALA A 52 12.89 8.04 0.81
N PHE A 53 12.27 7.01 0.19
CA PHE A 53 11.32 7.23 -0.89
C PHE A 53 10.07 6.39 -0.63
N PRO A 54 9.00 7.01 -0.14
CA PRO A 54 7.74 6.29 0.04
C PRO A 54 7.21 5.83 -1.32
N LEU A 55 6.88 4.54 -1.42
CA LEU A 55 6.30 3.99 -2.62
C LEU A 55 4.78 4.13 -2.53
N GLY A 56 4.17 4.36 -3.68
CA GLY A 56 2.71 4.39 -3.71
C GLY A 56 2.08 5.67 -3.24
N ILE A 57 2.85 6.76 -3.18
CA ILE A 57 2.25 8.07 -2.94
C ILE A 57 1.21 8.32 -4.01
N SER A 58 0.01 8.70 -3.60
CA SER A 58 -1.14 8.90 -4.48
C SER A 58 -1.63 7.62 -5.14
N ASN A 59 -1.20 6.47 -4.65
CA ASN A 59 -1.74 5.20 -5.11
C ASN A 59 -3.16 5.01 -4.57
N VAL A 60 -3.93 4.17 -5.21
CA VAL A 60 -5.27 3.82 -4.75
C VAL A 60 -5.49 2.33 -4.98
N VAL A 61 -6.35 1.75 -4.17
CA VAL A 61 -6.75 0.35 -4.35
C VAL A 61 -7.70 0.29 -5.53
N LYS A 62 -7.38 -0.58 -6.50
CA LYS A 62 -8.23 -0.79 -7.67
C LYS A 62 -8.99 -2.10 -7.59
N GLY A 63 -8.44 -3.07 -6.88
CA GLY A 63 -9.01 -4.40 -6.80
C GLY A 63 -8.76 -5.20 -8.07
N PHE A 64 -9.47 -6.31 -8.17
CA PHE A 64 -9.37 -7.22 -9.30
C PHE A 64 -10.77 -7.41 -9.89
N ASP A 65 -10.83 -7.82 -11.15
CA ASP A 65 -12.11 -7.99 -11.81
C ASP A 65 -13.00 -8.98 -11.06
N GLY A 66 -14.27 -8.65 -10.93
CA GLY A 66 -15.24 -9.54 -10.31
C GLY A 66 -15.28 -9.51 -8.79
N GLN A 67 -14.51 -8.64 -8.14
CA GLN A 67 -14.54 -8.54 -6.69
C GLN A 67 -15.76 -7.75 -6.22
N ASP A 68 -16.44 -8.28 -5.18
CA ASP A 68 -17.47 -7.53 -4.50
C ASP A 68 -16.87 -6.44 -3.62
N ARG A 69 -15.78 -6.75 -2.94
CA ARG A 69 -15.08 -5.83 -2.09
C ARG A 69 -13.64 -5.72 -2.58
N LYS A 70 -13.27 -4.55 -3.04
CA LYS A 70 -11.96 -4.33 -3.65
C LYS A 70 -10.85 -4.36 -2.62
N TYR A 71 -9.74 -4.99 -2.98
CA TYR A 71 -8.54 -4.95 -2.16
C TYR A 71 -7.31 -5.03 -3.06
N ALA A 72 -6.20 -4.52 -2.54
CA ALA A 72 -4.89 -4.71 -3.13
C ALA A 72 -4.18 -5.81 -2.36
N GLU A 73 -3.30 -6.52 -3.04
CA GLU A 73 -2.47 -7.53 -2.40
C GLU A 73 -1.06 -7.01 -2.31
N ILE A 74 -0.46 -7.09 -1.13
CA ILE A 74 0.94 -6.74 -0.93
C ILE A 74 1.66 -7.93 -0.33
N SER A 75 2.92 -8.10 -0.73
CA SER A 75 3.79 -9.10 -0.12
C SER A 75 5.22 -8.58 -0.14
N PHE A 76 6.00 -9.01 0.83
CA PHE A 76 7.41 -8.65 0.87
C PHE A 76 8.18 -9.66 1.70
N LYS A 77 9.49 -9.70 1.50
CA LYS A 77 10.34 -10.77 2.02
C LYS A 77 11.09 -10.40 3.28
N SER A 78 11.41 -9.13 3.47
CA SER A 78 12.15 -8.70 4.65
C SER A 78 11.87 -7.25 4.96
N GLY A 79 12.08 -6.88 6.21
CA GLY A 79 11.84 -5.52 6.70
C GLY A 79 10.45 -5.35 7.29
N TYR A 80 10.13 -4.14 7.71
CA TYR A 80 8.80 -3.79 8.22
C TYR A 80 8.24 -2.67 7.37
N LEU A 81 6.96 -2.78 7.05
CA LEU A 81 6.27 -1.90 6.11
C LEU A 81 5.13 -1.19 6.82
N LEU A 82 4.99 0.10 6.56
CA LEU A 82 3.81 0.85 6.99
C LEU A 82 2.90 1.07 5.80
N SER A 83 1.61 0.85 5.99
CA SER A 83 0.61 1.33 5.04
C SER A 83 -0.08 2.54 5.66
N VAL A 84 -0.29 3.56 4.85
CA VAL A 84 -0.98 4.77 5.27
C VAL A 84 -2.12 4.99 4.30
N GLN A 85 -3.34 4.86 4.80
CA GLN A 85 -4.52 5.21 4.02
C GLN A 85 -5.00 6.56 4.51
N SER A 86 -5.01 7.53 3.63
CA SER A 86 -5.36 8.92 3.97
C SER A 86 -6.54 9.35 3.15
N LYS A 87 -7.42 10.10 3.79
CA LYS A 87 -8.57 10.65 3.10
C LYS A 87 -8.09 11.68 2.08
N MET A 88 -8.49 11.48 0.83
CA MET A 88 -8.14 12.42 -0.23
C MET A 88 -8.96 13.69 -0.07
N VAL A 89 -8.25 14.82 -0.21
CA VAL A 89 -8.91 16.11 -0.12
C VAL A 89 -9.32 16.50 -1.52
N THR A 90 -10.63 16.67 -1.71
CA THR A 90 -11.10 17.24 -2.94
C THR A 90 -11.59 18.59 -2.56
N ASP A 91 -10.85 19.60 -2.86
CA ASP A 91 -11.32 20.84 -2.57
C ASP A 91 -11.61 21.65 -3.73
N PHE A 92 -12.49 22.29 -3.66
CA PHE A 92 -12.93 23.23 -4.61
C PHE A 92 -14.35 23.52 -4.53
#